data_b3cc28891d516b902c13f90b45987427
#
_entry.id   b3cc28891d516b902c13f90b45987427
#
_cell.length_a   1.000
_cell.length_b   1.000
_cell.length_c   1.000
_cell.angle_alpha   90.00
_cell.angle_beta   90.00
_cell.angle_gamma   90.00
#
_symmetry.space_group_name_H-M   'P 1'
#
loop_
_entity.id
_entity.type
_entity.pdbx_description
1 polymer ?
#
loop_
_entity_poly.entity_id
_entity_poly.type
_entity_poly.pdbx_seq_one_letter_code
_entity_poly.pdbx_strand_id
1 'polypeptide(L)'
;MSIPNINIAVPPFANHGPVNAPAAHVQSSWGDVPLLHVAAVYTNPLRWRSRRVLFQEFRAHMEASAGIVLHVAELAYGDRPFEVTSAENPLDLQYRTKHELWHKENLGNLAIRHFPADWKYGALIDGDFHMTRQDWAAEAVHQLQHHPWVQLYSSLAYLGPDSRPHRLISSFGWNWLNNRTICNSTEGSPGAVGGAWGFTREGFEATGGLLESCILGSGDWHMTFGLACRSSGRIELDKTPAAYGNVVRAWQKRARGLNGDIGCVDNHAVHFWHGMLRKRGYGERVSILVDNEFDPTTDMCYDSQGVLKLVGNKPALRDAIRSYFRSRDEDSLESNEKPLC
;
A
#
# COMPACT_ATOMS: atom_id res chain seq x y z
N MET A 1 -7.86 -31.65 19.46
CA MET A 1 -6.82 -31.79 18.43
C MET A 1 -6.07 -30.47 18.38
N SER A 2 -4.82 -30.47 18.83
CA SER A 2 -3.96 -29.30 18.88
C SER A 2 -3.52 -28.95 17.46
N ILE A 3 -3.77 -27.71 17.05
CA ILE A 3 -3.30 -27.16 15.77
C ILE A 3 -1.77 -27.12 15.83
N PRO A 4 -1.04 -27.70 14.86
CA PRO A 4 0.40 -27.61 14.85
C PRO A 4 0.82 -26.14 14.71
N ASN A 5 1.77 -25.71 15.54
CA ASN A 5 2.48 -24.43 15.40
C ASN A 5 3.24 -24.47 14.09
N ILE A 6 2.62 -23.97 13.00
CA ILE A 6 3.32 -23.70 11.76
C ILE A 6 4.14 -22.44 12.02
N ASN A 7 5.39 -22.63 12.40
CA ASN A 7 6.41 -21.61 12.35
C ASN A 7 6.66 -21.30 10.87
N ILE A 8 5.83 -20.48 10.27
CA ILE A 8 6.21 -19.79 9.03
C ILE A 8 7.29 -18.81 9.48
N ALA A 9 8.55 -19.22 9.32
CA ALA A 9 9.66 -18.32 9.44
C ALA A 9 9.47 -17.23 8.39
N VAL A 10 8.79 -16.15 8.77
CA VAL A 10 9.08 -14.85 8.17
C VAL A 10 10.58 -14.71 8.41
N PRO A 11 11.41 -14.63 7.35
CA PRO A 11 12.83 -14.47 7.56
C PRO A 11 12.96 -13.31 8.54
N PRO A 12 13.69 -13.48 9.65
CA PRO A 12 13.97 -12.35 10.53
C PRO A 12 14.50 -11.28 9.59
N PHE A 13 14.09 -10.03 9.76
CA PHE A 13 14.59 -8.90 8.98
C PHE A 13 16.08 -9.15 8.77
N ALA A 14 16.43 -9.76 7.62
CA ALA A 14 17.78 -10.20 7.38
C ALA A 14 18.60 -8.94 7.47
N ASN A 15 19.48 -8.88 8.46
CA ASN A 15 20.48 -7.84 8.61
C ASN A 15 21.36 -7.87 7.36
N HIS A 16 20.84 -7.36 6.25
CA HIS A 16 21.69 -6.83 5.20
C HIS A 16 22.30 -5.60 5.86
N GLY A 17 23.60 -5.69 6.13
CA GLY A 17 24.35 -4.68 6.85
C GLY A 17 24.02 -3.27 6.38
N PRO A 18 24.21 -2.25 7.24
CA PRO A 18 23.79 -0.90 6.94
C PRO A 18 24.37 -0.52 5.58
N VAL A 19 23.49 -0.30 4.59
CA VAL A 19 23.89 0.47 3.42
C VAL A 19 24.15 1.85 4.01
N ASN A 20 25.42 2.24 4.10
CA ASN A 20 25.84 3.57 4.48
C ASN A 20 25.37 4.54 3.38
N ALA A 21 24.09 4.84 3.35
CA ALA A 21 23.59 6.00 2.64
C ALA A 21 24.08 7.22 3.44
N PRO A 22 24.75 8.19 2.82
CA PRO A 22 25.07 9.43 3.50
C PRO A 22 23.77 10.03 3.99
N ALA A 23 23.65 10.24 5.30
CA ALA A 23 22.52 10.90 5.90
C ALA A 23 22.42 12.30 5.25
N ALA A 24 21.47 12.46 4.34
CA ALA A 24 21.09 13.77 3.89
C ALA A 24 20.45 14.45 5.10
N HIS A 25 21.19 15.31 5.77
CA HIS A 25 20.66 16.18 6.81
C HIS A 25 19.73 17.19 6.16
N VAL A 26 18.48 16.80 5.97
CA VAL A 26 17.41 17.75 5.69
C VAL A 26 17.10 18.43 7.01
N GLN A 27 17.68 19.62 7.23
CA GLN A 27 17.28 20.47 8.36
C GLN A 27 15.83 20.85 8.19
N SER A 28 14.98 20.46 9.14
CA SER A 28 13.59 20.91 9.15
C SER A 28 13.56 22.42 9.44
N SER A 29 12.93 23.20 8.58
CA SER A 29 12.69 24.63 8.84
C SER A 29 11.66 24.88 9.96
N TRP A 30 11.12 23.81 10.56
CA TRP A 30 10.06 23.82 11.58
C TRP A 30 10.59 23.51 13.00
N GLY A 31 11.87 23.69 13.26
CA GLY A 31 12.46 23.34 14.57
C GLY A 31 12.62 21.83 14.77
N ASP A 32 12.53 21.36 16.03
CA ASP A 32 12.78 19.98 16.42
C ASP A 32 11.61 18.99 16.08
N VAL A 33 10.72 19.32 15.13
CA VAL A 33 9.66 18.40 14.73
C VAL A 33 10.26 17.23 13.94
N PRO A 34 10.06 15.99 14.37
CA PRO A 34 10.57 14.82 13.65
C PRO A 34 10.01 14.75 12.23
N LEU A 35 10.85 14.35 11.27
CA LEU A 35 10.45 14.18 9.89
C LEU A 35 9.58 12.92 9.71
N LEU A 36 8.60 13.00 8.81
CA LEU A 36 7.84 11.86 8.34
C LEU A 36 8.54 11.27 7.11
N HIS A 37 9.04 10.03 7.22
CA HIS A 37 9.61 9.30 6.09
C HIS A 37 8.48 8.67 5.26
N VAL A 38 8.35 9.07 4.02
CA VAL A 38 7.29 8.61 3.11
C VAL A 38 7.87 7.61 2.12
N ALA A 39 7.39 6.38 2.13
CA ALA A 39 7.62 5.40 1.08
C ALA A 39 6.55 5.57 -0.01
N ALA A 40 6.97 5.64 -1.25
CA ALA A 40 6.11 5.59 -2.42
C ALA A 40 6.60 4.50 -3.38
N VAL A 41 5.66 3.83 -4.04
CA VAL A 41 5.95 2.71 -4.92
C VAL A 41 5.47 3.01 -6.33
N TYR A 42 6.36 2.86 -7.31
CA TYR A 42 6.01 2.92 -8.71
C TYR A 42 6.21 1.58 -9.41
N THR A 43 5.11 1.06 -9.95
CA THR A 43 5.10 -0.14 -10.79
C THR A 43 4.23 0.08 -12.01
N ASN A 44 4.76 -0.22 -13.21
CA ASN A 44 4.02 -0.01 -14.46
C ASN A 44 4.28 -1.15 -15.46
N PRO A 45 3.75 -2.37 -15.21
CA PRO A 45 4.01 -3.53 -16.06
C PRO A 45 3.53 -3.33 -17.50
N LEU A 46 2.46 -2.58 -17.71
CA LEU A 46 1.83 -2.38 -19.01
C LEU A 46 2.17 -1.04 -19.67
N ARG A 47 3.01 -0.22 -19.03
CA ARG A 47 3.43 1.09 -19.56
C ARG A 47 2.27 2.06 -19.77
N TRP A 48 1.27 2.04 -18.88
CA TRP A 48 0.20 3.03 -18.90
C TRP A 48 0.77 4.44 -18.71
N ARG A 49 0.35 5.32 -19.59
CA ARG A 49 0.76 6.73 -19.55
C ARG A 49 0.25 7.42 -18.29
N SER A 50 -1.00 7.13 -17.91
CA SER A 50 -1.64 7.69 -16.72
C SER A 50 -0.80 7.47 -15.47
N ARG A 51 -0.32 6.25 -15.24
CA ARG A 51 0.51 5.95 -14.05
C ARG A 51 1.77 6.78 -13.98
N ARG A 52 2.46 6.95 -15.10
CA ARG A 52 3.69 7.75 -15.13
C ARG A 52 3.41 9.20 -14.86
N VAL A 53 2.43 9.79 -15.53
CA VAL A 53 2.07 11.21 -15.36
C VAL A 53 1.62 11.46 -13.92
N LEU A 54 0.70 10.66 -13.38
CA LEU A 54 0.20 10.83 -12.02
C LEU A 54 1.30 10.66 -10.96
N PHE A 55 2.22 9.73 -11.16
CA PHE A 55 3.33 9.58 -10.23
C PHE A 55 4.31 10.76 -10.26
N GLN A 56 4.55 11.36 -11.42
CA GLN A 56 5.36 12.57 -11.55
C GLN A 56 4.70 13.77 -10.83
N GLU A 57 3.39 13.93 -10.99
CA GLU A 57 2.61 14.96 -10.26
C GLU A 57 2.59 14.70 -8.75
N PHE A 58 2.40 13.44 -8.34
CA PHE A 58 2.50 13.03 -6.94
C PHE A 58 3.89 13.35 -6.36
N ARG A 59 4.97 13.01 -7.08
CA ARG A 59 6.33 13.29 -6.64
C ARG A 59 6.54 14.79 -6.41
N ALA A 60 6.16 15.62 -7.37
CA ALA A 60 6.24 17.07 -7.24
C ALA A 60 5.43 17.61 -6.05
N HIS A 61 4.23 17.04 -5.80
CA HIS A 61 3.41 17.37 -4.64
C HIS A 61 4.08 16.99 -3.32
N MET A 62 4.67 15.80 -3.23
CA MET A 62 5.40 15.36 -2.04
C MET A 62 6.66 16.20 -1.81
N GLU A 63 7.46 16.47 -2.84
CA GLU A 63 8.68 17.28 -2.73
C GLU A 63 8.39 18.74 -2.33
N ALA A 64 7.19 19.25 -2.62
CA ALA A 64 6.72 20.56 -2.15
C ALA A 64 6.16 20.53 -0.72
N SER A 65 5.91 19.35 -0.14
CA SER A 65 5.36 19.20 1.20
C SER A 65 6.45 19.37 2.27
N ALA A 66 6.20 20.21 3.26
CA ALA A 66 7.15 20.41 4.37
C ALA A 66 7.10 19.22 5.36
N GLY A 67 8.24 18.92 5.98
CA GLY A 67 8.31 17.93 7.07
C GLY A 67 8.38 16.48 6.63
N ILE A 68 8.59 16.20 5.36
CA ILE A 68 8.73 14.83 4.83
C ILE A 68 10.10 14.56 4.23
N VAL A 69 10.44 13.27 4.15
CA VAL A 69 11.52 12.71 3.31
C VAL A 69 10.92 11.63 2.42
N LEU A 70 10.89 11.87 1.11
CA LEU A 70 10.30 10.94 0.14
C LEU A 70 11.32 9.89 -0.31
N HIS A 71 10.98 8.62 -0.13
CA HIS A 71 11.70 7.45 -0.65
C HIS A 71 10.87 6.79 -1.72
N VAL A 72 11.40 6.65 -2.93
CA VAL A 72 10.68 6.08 -4.07
C VAL A 72 11.27 4.73 -4.44
N ALA A 73 10.45 3.67 -4.40
CA ALA A 73 10.82 2.36 -4.93
C ALA A 73 10.18 2.15 -6.29
N GLU A 74 10.99 2.11 -7.34
CA GLU A 74 10.55 1.82 -8.70
C GLU A 74 10.89 0.40 -9.10
N LEU A 75 9.91 -0.31 -9.70
CA LEU A 75 10.06 -1.63 -10.27
C LEU A 75 10.00 -1.58 -11.79
N ALA A 76 11.14 -1.75 -12.45
CA ALA A 76 11.20 -1.91 -13.89
C ALA A 76 11.02 -3.38 -14.31
N TYR A 77 10.42 -3.59 -15.48
CA TYR A 77 10.12 -4.93 -16.00
C TYR A 77 11.08 -5.31 -17.15
N GLY A 78 11.88 -6.36 -16.91
CA GLY A 78 12.95 -6.78 -17.83
C GLY A 78 14.07 -5.73 -17.85
N ASP A 79 14.47 -5.35 -19.04
CA ASP A 79 15.54 -4.39 -19.35
C ASP A 79 15.02 -2.96 -19.65
N ARG A 80 13.73 -2.70 -19.41
CA ARG A 80 13.15 -1.36 -19.59
C ARG A 80 13.88 -0.33 -18.74
N PRO A 81 14.02 0.92 -19.23
CA PRO A 81 14.56 1.99 -18.41
C PRO A 81 13.66 2.27 -17.20
N PHE A 82 14.24 2.82 -16.14
CA PHE A 82 13.47 3.42 -15.05
C PHE A 82 12.80 4.69 -15.54
N GLU A 83 11.55 4.93 -15.12
CA GLU A 83 10.69 5.99 -15.68
C GLU A 83 10.59 7.21 -14.75
N VAL A 84 10.75 7.00 -13.43
CA VAL A 84 10.47 8.01 -12.39
C VAL A 84 11.57 8.17 -11.36
N THR A 85 12.59 7.32 -11.38
CA THR A 85 13.70 7.34 -10.42
C THR A 85 15.04 7.57 -11.11
N SER A 86 15.99 8.16 -10.36
CA SER A 86 17.37 8.38 -10.78
C SER A 86 18.34 7.63 -9.86
N ALA A 87 19.34 6.97 -10.43
CA ALA A 87 20.41 6.35 -9.65
C ALA A 87 21.29 7.35 -8.88
N GLU A 88 21.23 8.62 -9.26
CA GLU A 88 21.96 9.70 -8.62
C GLU A 88 21.28 10.19 -7.33
N ASN A 89 19.99 9.92 -7.16
CA ASN A 89 19.24 10.26 -5.96
C ASN A 89 19.29 9.09 -4.98
N PRO A 90 19.93 9.21 -3.81
CA PRO A 90 20.06 8.11 -2.84
C PRO A 90 18.72 7.67 -2.21
N LEU A 91 17.65 8.46 -2.37
CA LEU A 91 16.30 8.15 -1.91
C LEU A 91 15.46 7.42 -2.98
N ASP A 92 16.01 7.24 -4.18
CA ASP A 92 15.39 6.53 -5.29
C ASP A 92 15.94 5.11 -5.36
N LEU A 93 15.07 4.13 -5.13
CA LEU A 93 15.42 2.72 -5.07
C LEU A 93 14.96 2.03 -6.34
N GLN A 94 15.88 1.40 -7.06
CA GLN A 94 15.65 0.81 -8.36
C GLN A 94 15.71 -0.71 -8.32
N TYR A 95 14.59 -1.35 -8.63
CA TYR A 95 14.44 -2.82 -8.66
C TYR A 95 14.04 -3.31 -10.05
N ARG A 96 14.30 -4.58 -10.35
CA ARG A 96 13.92 -5.20 -11.62
C ARG A 96 13.25 -6.54 -11.41
N THR A 97 12.25 -6.85 -12.25
CA THR A 97 11.59 -8.14 -12.28
C THR A 97 11.17 -8.55 -13.69
N LYS A 98 10.83 -9.82 -13.87
CA LYS A 98 10.11 -10.35 -15.05
C LYS A 98 8.70 -10.79 -14.70
N HIS A 99 8.28 -10.63 -13.43
CA HIS A 99 7.01 -11.13 -12.92
C HIS A 99 6.03 -9.97 -12.74
N GLU A 100 4.87 -10.08 -13.39
CA GLU A 100 3.79 -9.11 -13.30
C GLU A 100 2.90 -9.47 -12.10
N LEU A 101 3.21 -8.97 -10.91
CA LEU A 101 2.45 -9.13 -9.66
C LEU A 101 2.05 -7.78 -9.09
N TRP A 102 1.16 -7.78 -8.11
CA TRP A 102 0.93 -6.62 -7.28
C TRP A 102 2.05 -6.52 -6.23
N HIS A 103 3.03 -5.67 -6.49
CA HIS A 103 4.24 -5.55 -5.67
C HIS A 103 4.20 -4.41 -4.65
N LYS A 104 3.05 -3.72 -4.49
CA LYS A 104 2.97 -2.49 -3.68
C LYS A 104 3.52 -2.72 -2.27
N GLU A 105 3.01 -3.70 -1.55
CA GLU A 105 3.37 -3.95 -0.17
C GLU A 105 4.82 -4.46 -0.04
N ASN A 106 5.27 -5.27 -0.99
CA ASN A 106 6.65 -5.75 -1.01
C ASN A 106 7.65 -4.61 -1.24
N LEU A 107 7.43 -3.79 -2.26
CA LEU A 107 8.29 -2.64 -2.54
C LEU A 107 8.18 -1.57 -1.44
N GLY A 108 7.00 -1.42 -0.83
CA GLY A 108 6.82 -0.57 0.34
C GLY A 108 7.70 -1.02 1.51
N ASN A 109 7.72 -2.32 1.81
CA ASN A 109 8.62 -2.89 2.82
C ASN A 109 10.09 -2.70 2.46
N LEU A 110 10.45 -2.86 1.18
CA LEU A 110 11.81 -2.62 0.71
C LEU A 110 12.20 -1.15 0.87
N ALA A 111 11.32 -0.20 0.52
CA ALA A 111 11.58 1.23 0.72
C ALA A 111 11.73 1.60 2.20
N ILE A 112 10.86 1.08 3.07
CA ILE A 112 10.92 1.35 4.51
C ILE A 112 12.20 0.82 5.16
N ARG A 113 12.75 -0.29 4.68
CA ARG A 113 14.07 -0.80 5.13
C ARG A 113 15.23 0.13 4.82
N HIS A 114 15.07 1.07 3.89
CA HIS A 114 16.07 2.09 3.55
C HIS A 114 15.85 3.41 4.31
N PHE A 115 14.87 3.49 5.19
CA PHE A 115 14.75 4.64 6.08
C PHE A 115 15.98 4.71 7.01
N PRO A 116 16.38 5.89 7.48
CA PRO A 116 17.48 6.04 8.42
C PRO A 116 17.30 5.14 9.65
N ALA A 117 18.40 4.67 10.24
CA ALA A 117 18.33 3.73 11.36
C ALA A 117 17.55 4.25 12.59
N ASP A 118 17.43 5.56 12.72
CA ASP A 118 16.76 6.27 13.81
C ASP A 118 15.37 6.84 13.44
N TRP A 119 14.81 6.43 12.30
CA TRP A 119 13.46 6.88 11.92
C TRP A 119 12.42 6.51 12.99
N LYS A 120 11.48 7.40 13.23
CA LYS A 120 10.39 7.22 14.20
C LYS A 120 9.03 7.10 13.54
N TYR A 121 8.79 7.91 12.52
CA TYR A 121 7.51 8.04 11.84
C TYR A 121 7.67 7.76 10.35
N GLY A 122 6.89 6.83 9.85
CA GLY A 122 6.88 6.42 8.46
C GLY A 122 5.49 6.50 7.85
N ALA A 123 5.43 6.51 6.53
CA ALA A 123 4.17 6.40 5.79
C ALA A 123 4.37 5.61 4.50
N LEU A 124 3.27 4.99 4.02
CA LEU A 124 3.14 4.49 2.66
C LEU A 124 2.00 5.25 1.98
N ILE A 125 2.29 5.93 0.87
CA ILE A 125 1.31 6.72 0.12
C ILE A 125 1.29 6.27 -1.34
N ASP A 126 0.08 6.11 -1.90
CA ASP A 126 -0.14 5.74 -3.29
C ASP A 126 0.22 6.91 -4.22
N GLY A 127 0.87 6.62 -5.34
CA GLY A 127 1.38 7.61 -6.29
C GLY A 127 0.32 8.33 -7.15
N ASP A 128 -0.92 8.25 -6.76
CA ASP A 128 -2.09 8.89 -7.37
C ASP A 128 -2.92 9.68 -6.34
N PHE A 129 -2.31 9.97 -5.16
CA PHE A 129 -2.90 10.70 -4.05
C PHE A 129 -2.29 12.07 -3.86
N HIS A 130 -3.14 13.10 -3.64
CA HIS A 130 -2.69 14.42 -3.17
C HIS A 130 -3.41 14.78 -1.87
N MET A 131 -2.65 15.30 -0.92
CA MET A 131 -3.15 15.85 0.33
C MET A 131 -3.52 17.33 0.12
N THR A 132 -4.69 17.75 0.59
CA THR A 132 -5.14 19.16 0.38
C THR A 132 -4.66 20.10 1.48
N ARG A 133 -4.41 19.59 2.66
CA ARG A 133 -3.91 20.33 3.80
C ARG A 133 -2.40 20.55 3.67
N GLN A 134 -1.91 21.78 3.84
CA GLN A 134 -0.49 22.08 3.67
C GLN A 134 0.39 21.52 4.79
N ASP A 135 -0.13 21.45 6.02
CA ASP A 135 0.56 20.95 7.22
C ASP A 135 0.23 19.48 7.52
N TRP A 136 -0.27 18.73 6.53
CA TRP A 136 -0.71 17.34 6.69
C TRP A 136 0.35 16.41 7.32
N ALA A 137 1.63 16.65 7.00
CA ALA A 137 2.71 15.82 7.52
C ALA A 137 3.00 16.11 9.00
N ALA A 138 2.95 17.39 9.42
CA ALA A 138 3.08 17.76 10.82
C ALA A 138 1.92 17.18 11.65
N GLU A 139 0.69 17.26 11.13
CA GLU A 139 -0.47 16.67 11.77
C GLU A 139 -0.37 15.13 11.81
N ALA A 140 0.16 14.49 10.76
CA ALA A 140 0.41 13.07 10.77
C ALA A 140 1.39 12.67 11.88
N VAL A 141 2.49 13.41 12.05
CA VAL A 141 3.45 13.20 13.12
C VAL A 141 2.80 13.42 14.49
N HIS A 142 1.95 14.44 14.63
CA HIS A 142 1.21 14.69 15.86
C HIS A 142 0.30 13.49 16.21
N GLN A 143 -0.49 13.00 15.27
CA GLN A 143 -1.35 11.83 15.47
C GLN A 143 -0.54 10.55 15.79
N LEU A 144 0.63 10.37 15.14
CA LEU A 144 1.50 9.24 15.37
C LEU A 144 2.21 9.25 16.74
N GLN A 145 2.19 10.35 17.47
CA GLN A 145 2.62 10.37 18.87
C GLN A 145 1.61 9.69 19.81
N HIS A 146 0.38 9.53 19.36
CA HIS A 146 -0.74 8.97 20.14
C HIS A 146 -1.20 7.59 19.62
N HIS A 147 -1.03 7.33 18.33
CA HIS A 147 -1.52 6.14 17.65
C HIS A 147 -0.40 5.43 16.86
N PRO A 148 -0.26 4.11 16.98
CA PRO A 148 0.78 3.37 16.25
C PRO A 148 0.54 3.29 14.74
N TRP A 149 -0.72 3.44 14.29
CA TRP A 149 -1.14 3.52 12.89
C TRP A 149 -2.15 4.63 12.69
N VAL A 150 -2.00 5.40 11.63
CA VAL A 150 -2.83 6.58 11.34
C VAL A 150 -3.20 6.60 9.85
N GLN A 151 -4.47 6.71 9.53
CA GLN A 151 -4.86 7.01 8.16
C GLN A 151 -4.70 8.51 7.90
N LEU A 152 -3.97 8.88 6.84
CA LEU A 152 -3.50 10.25 6.63
C LEU A 152 -4.57 11.19 6.04
N TYR A 153 -5.82 10.75 5.99
CA TYR A 153 -6.94 11.56 5.50
C TYR A 153 -8.27 11.11 6.12
N SER A 154 -9.20 12.07 6.29
CA SER A 154 -10.55 11.84 6.82
C SER A 154 -11.57 11.60 5.69
N SER A 155 -11.35 12.18 4.51
CA SER A 155 -12.20 11.97 3.33
C SER A 155 -11.39 11.92 2.04
N LEU A 156 -11.97 11.28 1.02
CA LEU A 156 -11.35 11.06 -0.27
C LEU A 156 -12.29 11.44 -1.40
N ALA A 157 -11.83 12.36 -2.25
CA ALA A 157 -12.49 12.72 -3.50
C ALA A 157 -11.87 11.92 -4.65
N TYR A 158 -12.65 11.05 -5.29
CA TYR A 158 -12.28 10.42 -6.55
C TYR A 158 -12.59 11.37 -7.70
N LEU A 159 -11.57 11.74 -8.46
CA LEU A 159 -11.77 12.52 -9.67
C LEU A 159 -12.18 11.62 -10.84
N GLY A 160 -12.94 12.19 -11.76
CA GLY A 160 -13.22 11.59 -13.06
C GLY A 160 -12.16 11.95 -14.10
N PRO A 161 -12.33 11.48 -15.35
CA PRO A 161 -11.43 11.80 -16.46
C PRO A 161 -11.43 13.28 -16.85
N ASP A 162 -12.44 14.03 -16.39
CA ASP A 162 -12.58 15.48 -16.54
C ASP A 162 -11.94 16.28 -15.38
N SER A 163 -11.21 15.60 -14.49
CA SER A 163 -10.59 16.16 -13.29
C SER A 163 -11.58 16.77 -12.28
N ARG A 164 -12.85 16.44 -12.38
CA ARG A 164 -13.88 16.86 -11.42
C ARG A 164 -14.15 15.75 -10.40
N PRO A 165 -14.58 16.09 -9.18
CA PRO A 165 -15.01 15.08 -8.22
C PRO A 165 -16.24 14.32 -8.73
N HIS A 166 -16.14 12.99 -8.83
CA HIS A 166 -17.23 12.10 -9.18
C HIS A 166 -17.76 11.33 -7.98
N ARG A 167 -16.92 11.16 -6.97
CA ARG A 167 -17.29 10.44 -5.75
C ARG A 167 -16.55 11.00 -4.56
N LEU A 168 -17.27 11.20 -3.44
CA LEU A 168 -16.69 11.58 -2.15
C LEU A 168 -17.02 10.49 -1.13
N ILE A 169 -16.03 10.01 -0.40
CA ILE A 169 -16.20 8.99 0.64
C ILE A 169 -15.37 9.32 1.87
N SER A 170 -15.85 8.90 3.03
CA SER A 170 -15.06 8.95 4.26
C SER A 170 -13.94 7.91 4.22
N SER A 171 -12.85 8.17 4.91
CA SER A 171 -11.81 7.17 5.16
C SER A 171 -12.29 6.12 6.18
N PHE A 172 -11.59 4.98 6.19
CA PHE A 172 -11.79 3.97 7.23
C PHE A 172 -11.46 4.50 8.62
N GLY A 173 -10.31 5.18 8.79
CA GLY A 173 -9.87 5.73 10.07
C GLY A 173 -10.86 6.73 10.64
N TRP A 174 -11.41 7.61 9.82
CA TRP A 174 -12.48 8.51 10.23
C TRP A 174 -13.72 7.75 10.70
N ASN A 175 -14.16 6.76 9.95
CA ASN A 175 -15.32 5.95 10.33
C ASN A 175 -15.06 5.16 11.61
N TRP A 176 -13.85 4.67 11.81
CA TRP A 176 -13.43 3.96 13.02
C TRP A 176 -13.51 4.85 14.25
N LEU A 177 -12.88 6.03 14.22
CA LEU A 177 -12.88 6.98 15.35
C LEU A 177 -14.26 7.50 15.69
N ASN A 178 -15.15 7.63 14.71
CA ASN A 178 -16.52 8.10 14.92
C ASN A 178 -17.51 6.96 15.20
N ASN A 179 -17.03 5.77 15.57
CA ASN A 179 -17.83 4.60 15.89
C ASN A 179 -18.87 4.24 14.80
N ARG A 180 -18.61 4.62 13.55
CA ARG A 180 -19.47 4.24 12.45
C ARG A 180 -19.35 2.75 12.21
N THR A 181 -20.45 2.11 11.84
CA THR A 181 -20.47 0.67 11.62
C THR A 181 -19.52 0.30 10.48
N ILE A 182 -18.41 -0.33 10.83
CA ILE A 182 -17.48 -0.92 9.88
C ILE A 182 -18.05 -2.29 9.54
N CYS A 183 -18.97 -2.33 8.59
CA CYS A 183 -19.76 -3.52 8.34
C CYS A 183 -19.22 -4.44 7.29
N ASN A 184 -19.45 -5.72 7.55
CA ASN A 184 -19.48 -6.80 6.57
C ASN A 184 -20.83 -6.89 5.85
N SER A 185 -21.78 -6.01 6.13
CA SER A 185 -23.12 -6.08 5.57
C SER A 185 -23.25 -5.22 4.30
N THR A 186 -24.20 -5.59 3.49
CA THR A 186 -24.61 -4.90 2.27
C THR A 186 -25.04 -3.45 2.48
N GLU A 187 -25.15 -2.98 3.71
CA GLU A 187 -25.70 -1.68 4.08
C GLU A 187 -24.67 -0.64 4.51
N GLY A 188 -23.39 -1.00 4.65
CA GLY A 188 -22.35 -0.06 5.07
C GLY A 188 -21.04 -0.18 4.30
N SER A 189 -20.47 0.94 3.87
CA SER A 189 -19.10 0.99 3.36
C SER A 189 -18.15 1.22 4.54
N PRO A 190 -17.04 0.47 4.65
CA PRO A 190 -16.02 0.75 5.67
C PRO A 190 -15.33 2.10 5.42
N GLY A 191 -15.62 2.75 4.31
CA GLY A 191 -14.87 3.89 3.81
C GLY A 191 -13.71 3.47 2.91
N ALA A 192 -12.87 4.42 2.53
CA ALA A 192 -11.64 4.15 1.80
C ALA A 192 -10.61 3.52 2.75
N VAL A 193 -10.16 2.32 2.43
CA VAL A 193 -9.21 1.55 3.27
C VAL A 193 -7.75 1.73 2.85
N GLY A 194 -7.49 2.11 1.59
CA GLY A 194 -6.15 2.24 1.01
C GLY A 194 -5.67 3.69 0.94
N GLY A 195 -4.71 3.93 0.09
CA GLY A 195 -4.23 5.25 -0.34
C GLY A 195 -3.07 5.79 0.46
N ALA A 196 -3.27 6.10 1.74
CA ALA A 196 -2.23 6.73 2.55
C ALA A 196 -2.34 6.31 4.03
N TRP A 197 -1.31 5.65 4.52
CA TRP A 197 -1.19 5.21 5.90
C TRP A 197 0.16 5.64 6.50
N GLY A 198 0.10 6.25 7.68
CA GLY A 198 1.24 6.50 8.53
C GLY A 198 1.35 5.45 9.65
N PHE A 199 2.56 5.27 10.18
CA PHE A 199 2.85 4.34 11.25
C PHE A 199 4.07 4.80 12.06
N THR A 200 4.06 4.47 13.34
CA THR A 200 5.29 4.54 14.13
C THR A 200 6.19 3.35 13.75
N ARG A 201 7.48 3.46 14.03
CA ARG A 201 8.41 2.35 13.84
C ARG A 201 7.96 1.12 14.62
N GLU A 202 7.62 1.30 15.88
CA GLU A 202 7.16 0.23 16.77
C GLU A 202 5.87 -0.42 16.25
N GLY A 203 4.91 0.39 15.78
CA GLY A 203 3.66 -0.09 15.20
C GLY A 203 3.88 -0.90 13.93
N PHE A 204 4.81 -0.46 13.07
CA PHE A 204 5.19 -1.17 11.85
C PHE A 204 5.88 -2.50 12.16
N GLU A 205 6.87 -2.49 13.07
CA GLU A 205 7.59 -3.68 13.48
C GLU A 205 6.69 -4.70 14.21
N ALA A 206 5.75 -4.24 15.03
CA ALA A 206 4.78 -5.09 15.74
C ALA A 206 3.89 -5.89 14.77
N THR A 207 3.53 -5.32 13.60
CA THR A 207 2.78 -6.05 12.57
C THR A 207 3.66 -6.97 11.72
N GLY A 208 4.99 -6.80 11.78
CA GLY A 208 5.96 -7.48 10.93
C GLY A 208 6.00 -6.87 9.51
N GLY A 209 5.72 -5.57 9.40
CA GLY A 209 5.67 -4.84 8.15
C GLY A 209 4.34 -4.97 7.41
N LEU A 210 4.32 -4.61 6.12
CA LEU A 210 3.16 -4.71 5.24
C LEU A 210 2.92 -6.16 4.79
N LEU A 211 1.67 -6.50 4.49
CA LEU A 211 1.26 -7.84 4.06
C LEU A 211 1.58 -8.07 2.56
N GLU A 212 2.70 -8.69 2.26
CA GLU A 212 3.24 -8.85 0.89
C GLU A 212 2.56 -9.93 0.04
N SER A 213 1.87 -10.89 0.67
CA SER A 213 1.28 -12.04 -0.02
C SER A 213 0.08 -11.72 -0.94
N CYS A 214 -0.37 -10.48 -0.95
CA CYS A 214 -1.53 -10.04 -1.70
C CYS A 214 -1.18 -9.71 -3.16
N ILE A 215 -0.70 -10.71 -3.91
CA ILE A 215 -0.15 -10.57 -5.28
C ILE A 215 -1.13 -10.07 -6.35
N LEU A 216 -2.39 -9.87 -6.02
CA LEU A 216 -3.44 -9.25 -6.84
C LEU A 216 -4.01 -7.97 -6.21
N GLY A 217 -3.39 -7.47 -5.11
CA GLY A 217 -3.88 -6.38 -4.29
C GLY A 217 -4.80 -6.86 -3.17
N SER A 218 -5.53 -5.96 -2.53
CA SER A 218 -6.31 -6.17 -1.30
C SER A 218 -5.47 -6.24 -0.01
N GLY A 219 -4.18 -5.98 -0.07
CA GLY A 219 -3.33 -5.91 1.11
C GLY A 219 -3.83 -4.86 2.10
N ASP A 220 -4.13 -3.67 1.62
CA ASP A 220 -4.72 -2.57 2.37
C ASP A 220 -6.03 -2.97 3.08
N TRP A 221 -6.91 -3.70 2.38
CA TRP A 221 -8.14 -4.21 2.95
C TRP A 221 -7.88 -5.17 4.12
N HIS A 222 -7.05 -6.18 3.92
CA HIS A 222 -6.73 -7.17 4.94
C HIS A 222 -6.00 -6.56 6.14
N MET A 223 -5.07 -5.63 5.88
CA MET A 223 -4.32 -4.93 6.93
C MET A 223 -5.24 -4.06 7.77
N THR A 224 -6.10 -3.27 7.15
CA THR A 224 -7.04 -2.39 7.85
C THR A 224 -7.96 -3.17 8.80
N PHE A 225 -8.53 -4.30 8.36
CA PHE A 225 -9.36 -5.14 9.23
C PHE A 225 -8.57 -5.85 10.33
N GLY A 226 -7.30 -6.16 10.08
CA GLY A 226 -6.39 -6.67 11.12
C GLY A 226 -6.12 -5.63 12.20
N LEU A 227 -5.79 -4.41 11.81
CA LEU A 227 -5.58 -3.26 12.71
C LEU A 227 -6.82 -2.96 13.56
N ALA A 228 -8.01 -3.03 12.96
CA ALA A 228 -9.28 -2.84 13.65
C ALA A 228 -9.72 -4.04 14.53
N CYS A 229 -8.83 -4.98 14.80
CA CYS A 229 -9.15 -6.19 15.59
C CYS A 229 -10.29 -7.05 15.02
N ARG A 230 -10.59 -6.94 13.72
CA ARG A 230 -11.65 -7.68 13.03
C ARG A 230 -11.06 -8.71 12.09
N SER A 231 -11.63 -9.92 12.07
CA SER A 231 -11.11 -11.05 11.31
C SER A 231 -11.71 -11.18 9.90
N SER A 232 -12.75 -10.42 9.57
CA SER A 232 -13.41 -10.54 8.29
C SER A 232 -13.60 -9.18 7.64
N GLY A 233 -13.23 -9.08 6.40
CA GLY A 233 -13.56 -7.99 5.51
C GLY A 233 -14.49 -8.48 4.40
N ARG A 234 -14.71 -7.65 3.38
CA ARG A 234 -15.53 -7.95 2.21
C ARG A 234 -15.10 -9.25 1.48
N ILE A 235 -13.81 -9.60 1.61
CA ILE A 235 -13.28 -10.88 1.14
C ILE A 235 -13.33 -11.81 2.33
N GLU A 236 -14.30 -12.71 2.31
CA GLU A 236 -14.39 -13.78 3.28
C GLU A 236 -13.17 -14.68 3.09
N LEU A 237 -12.24 -14.64 4.04
CA LEU A 237 -11.00 -15.43 3.96
C LEU A 237 -11.28 -16.94 3.82
N ASP A 238 -12.44 -17.40 4.28
CA ASP A 238 -12.86 -18.79 4.15
C ASP A 238 -13.22 -19.18 2.71
N LYS A 239 -13.44 -18.18 1.84
CA LYS A 239 -13.62 -18.37 0.39
C LYS A 239 -12.32 -18.25 -0.40
N THR A 240 -11.21 -18.06 0.24
CA THR A 240 -9.88 -18.04 -0.37
C THR A 240 -9.16 -19.37 -0.16
N PRO A 241 -8.08 -19.66 -0.91
CA PRO A 241 -7.25 -20.83 -0.63
C PRO A 241 -6.78 -20.82 0.83
N ALA A 242 -6.85 -21.96 1.51
CA ALA A 242 -6.58 -22.06 2.94
C ALA A 242 -5.20 -21.54 3.33
N ALA A 243 -4.18 -21.83 2.53
CA ALA A 243 -2.80 -21.36 2.74
C ALA A 243 -2.72 -19.84 2.66
N TYR A 244 -3.35 -19.21 1.65
CA TYR A 244 -3.43 -17.76 1.54
C TYR A 244 -4.14 -17.14 2.75
N GLY A 245 -5.33 -17.66 3.11
CA GLY A 245 -6.08 -17.21 4.27
C GLY A 245 -5.29 -17.34 5.58
N ASN A 246 -4.48 -18.38 5.75
CA ASN A 246 -3.62 -18.56 6.92
C ASN A 246 -2.54 -17.47 7.03
N VAL A 247 -1.88 -17.11 5.93
CA VAL A 247 -0.88 -16.03 5.92
C VAL A 247 -1.52 -14.69 6.28
N VAL A 248 -2.69 -14.39 5.71
CA VAL A 248 -3.45 -13.17 6.06
C VAL A 248 -3.82 -13.16 7.54
N ARG A 249 -4.39 -14.26 8.06
CA ARG A 249 -4.77 -14.38 9.49
C ARG A 249 -3.56 -14.27 10.42
N ALA A 250 -2.40 -14.78 10.02
CA ALA A 250 -1.16 -14.64 10.79
C ALA A 250 -0.72 -13.17 10.91
N TRP A 251 -0.79 -12.42 9.83
CA TRP A 251 -0.54 -10.98 9.86
C TRP A 251 -1.57 -10.26 10.75
N GLN A 252 -2.86 -10.51 10.55
CA GLN A 252 -3.93 -9.93 11.35
C GLN A 252 -3.82 -10.25 12.84
N LYS A 253 -3.30 -11.44 13.20
CA LYS A 253 -3.05 -11.81 14.59
C LYS A 253 -1.99 -10.91 15.23
N ARG A 254 -0.93 -10.56 14.52
CA ARG A 254 0.08 -9.60 15.00
C ARG A 254 -0.51 -8.20 15.16
N ALA A 255 -1.23 -7.72 14.15
CA ALA A 255 -1.87 -6.40 14.15
C ALA A 255 -2.87 -6.22 15.30
N ARG A 256 -3.56 -7.28 15.72
CA ARG A 256 -4.46 -7.25 16.89
C ARG A 256 -3.75 -6.90 18.20
N GLY A 257 -2.44 -7.11 18.29
CA GLY A 257 -1.64 -6.67 19.44
C GLY A 257 -1.65 -5.16 19.66
N LEU A 258 -2.05 -4.39 18.63
CA LEU A 258 -2.21 -2.93 18.69
C LEU A 258 -3.61 -2.51 19.19
N ASN A 259 -4.49 -3.46 19.53
CA ASN A 259 -5.79 -3.25 20.18
C ASN A 259 -6.76 -2.30 19.45
N GLY A 260 -6.64 -2.16 18.14
CA GLY A 260 -7.49 -1.26 17.36
C GLY A 260 -7.15 0.23 17.56
N ASP A 261 -5.96 0.52 18.07
CA ASP A 261 -5.48 1.87 18.27
C ASP A 261 -5.06 2.48 16.92
N ILE A 262 -6.04 3.10 16.25
CA ILE A 262 -5.91 3.68 14.91
C ILE A 262 -6.31 5.15 14.98
N GLY A 263 -5.40 6.04 14.56
CA GLY A 263 -5.66 7.46 14.39
C GLY A 263 -6.12 7.81 12.97
N CYS A 264 -6.52 9.07 12.81
CA CYS A 264 -6.90 9.64 11.52
C CYS A 264 -6.51 11.11 11.46
N VAL A 265 -5.86 11.53 10.40
CA VAL A 265 -5.61 12.96 10.14
C VAL A 265 -6.87 13.59 9.57
N ASP A 266 -7.29 14.73 10.12
CA ASP A 266 -8.36 15.52 9.54
C ASP A 266 -7.84 16.30 8.33
N ASN A 267 -7.79 15.62 7.23
CA ASN A 267 -7.31 16.08 5.95
C ASN A 267 -8.18 15.51 4.83
N HIS A 268 -8.40 16.27 3.79
CA HIS A 268 -9.01 15.77 2.57
C HIS A 268 -7.93 15.30 1.62
N ALA A 269 -8.17 14.17 0.96
CA ALA A 269 -7.30 13.68 -0.08
C ALA A 269 -8.03 13.64 -1.43
N VAL A 270 -7.25 13.74 -2.50
CA VAL A 270 -7.72 13.62 -3.87
C VAL A 270 -7.06 12.42 -4.50
N HIS A 271 -7.87 11.56 -5.13
CA HIS A 271 -7.42 10.42 -5.91
C HIS A 271 -7.68 10.69 -7.39
N PHE A 272 -6.63 10.75 -8.16
CA PHE A 272 -6.69 11.06 -9.57
C PHE A 272 -7.19 9.89 -10.42
N TRP A 273 -7.75 10.23 -11.58
CA TRP A 273 -8.31 9.24 -12.50
C TRP A 273 -7.21 8.41 -13.18
N HIS A 274 -7.34 7.10 -13.08
CA HIS A 274 -6.58 6.13 -13.86
C HIS A 274 -7.45 4.90 -14.17
N GLY A 275 -8.50 5.14 -14.96
CA GLY A 275 -9.45 4.13 -15.41
C GLY A 275 -10.58 3.84 -14.41
N MET A 276 -11.60 3.17 -14.91
CA MET A 276 -12.84 2.90 -14.15
C MET A 276 -12.61 1.98 -12.97
N LEU A 277 -13.19 2.32 -11.80
CA LEU A 277 -13.13 1.50 -10.58
C LEU A 277 -13.64 0.07 -10.79
N ARG A 278 -14.69 -0.12 -11.63
CA ARG A 278 -15.22 -1.46 -11.94
C ARG A 278 -14.19 -2.37 -12.62
N LYS A 279 -13.30 -1.81 -13.45
CA LYS A 279 -12.22 -2.58 -14.13
C LYS A 279 -11.12 -3.05 -13.17
N ARG A 280 -11.12 -2.55 -11.93
CA ARG A 280 -10.21 -3.05 -10.88
C ARG A 280 -10.62 -4.41 -10.32
N GLY A 281 -11.84 -4.91 -10.63
CA GLY A 281 -12.31 -6.25 -10.33
C GLY A 281 -12.20 -6.64 -8.84
N TYR A 282 -12.50 -5.71 -7.93
CA TYR A 282 -12.27 -5.93 -6.49
C TYR A 282 -12.94 -7.18 -5.89
N GLY A 283 -14.11 -7.58 -6.45
CA GLY A 283 -14.81 -8.78 -6.02
C GLY A 283 -14.39 -10.05 -6.79
N GLU A 284 -13.91 -9.86 -8.01
CA GLU A 284 -13.73 -10.95 -8.98
C GLU A 284 -12.28 -11.46 -9.02
N ARG A 285 -11.30 -10.57 -8.79
CA ARG A 285 -9.87 -10.94 -8.86
C ARG A 285 -9.47 -12.05 -7.87
N VAL A 286 -10.22 -12.23 -6.78
CA VAL A 286 -9.97 -13.29 -5.80
C VAL A 286 -10.17 -14.67 -6.42
N SER A 287 -11.09 -14.83 -7.38
CA SER A 287 -11.30 -16.12 -8.08
C SER A 287 -10.02 -16.63 -8.73
N ILE A 288 -9.14 -15.73 -9.20
CA ILE A 288 -7.83 -16.12 -9.76
C ILE A 288 -7.00 -16.89 -8.73
N LEU A 289 -7.02 -16.48 -7.47
CA LEU A 289 -6.30 -17.20 -6.40
C LEU A 289 -6.97 -18.54 -6.10
N VAL A 290 -8.30 -18.56 -6.08
CA VAL A 290 -9.10 -19.77 -5.78
C VAL A 290 -8.94 -20.81 -6.89
N ASP A 291 -9.16 -20.42 -8.14
CA ASP A 291 -9.13 -21.31 -9.30
C ASP A 291 -7.74 -21.93 -9.54
N ASN A 292 -6.69 -21.27 -9.01
CA ASN A 292 -5.32 -21.74 -9.10
C ASN A 292 -4.78 -22.27 -7.76
N GLU A 293 -5.61 -22.42 -6.73
CA GLU A 293 -5.21 -22.93 -5.41
C GLU A 293 -3.92 -22.25 -4.89
N PHE A 294 -3.88 -20.92 -4.98
CA PHE A 294 -2.67 -20.15 -4.65
C PHE A 294 -2.22 -20.38 -3.22
N ASP A 295 -0.99 -20.83 -3.07
CA ASP A 295 -0.31 -20.99 -1.79
C ASP A 295 0.93 -20.08 -1.71
N PRO A 296 0.89 -18.99 -0.90
CA PRO A 296 2.02 -18.08 -0.75
C PRO A 296 3.32 -18.76 -0.29
N THR A 297 3.23 -19.90 0.37
CA THR A 297 4.40 -20.58 0.94
C THR A 297 5.17 -21.43 -0.09
N THR A 298 4.51 -21.83 -1.18
CA THR A 298 5.08 -22.70 -2.22
C THR A 298 5.12 -22.06 -3.59
N ASP A 299 4.24 -21.11 -3.88
CA ASP A 299 4.06 -20.56 -5.23
C ASP A 299 4.83 -19.27 -5.47
N MET A 300 5.34 -18.65 -4.39
CA MET A 300 6.14 -17.43 -4.48
C MET A 300 7.41 -17.50 -3.64
N CYS A 301 8.39 -16.71 -4.03
CA CYS A 301 9.64 -16.53 -3.29
C CYS A 301 10.21 -15.13 -3.56
N TYR A 302 11.28 -14.79 -2.87
CA TYR A 302 12.02 -13.55 -3.11
C TYR A 302 13.21 -13.82 -4.04
N ASP A 303 13.54 -12.84 -4.88
CA ASP A 303 14.80 -12.85 -5.61
C ASP A 303 15.95 -12.28 -4.77
N SER A 304 17.13 -12.12 -5.38
CA SER A 304 18.33 -11.58 -4.71
C SER A 304 18.19 -10.10 -4.28
N GLN A 305 17.21 -9.36 -4.85
CA GLN A 305 16.91 -7.98 -4.49
C GLN A 305 15.83 -7.89 -3.39
N GLY A 306 15.24 -9.02 -2.98
CA GLY A 306 14.11 -9.07 -2.07
C GLY A 306 12.76 -8.82 -2.77
N VAL A 307 12.72 -8.79 -4.10
CA VAL A 307 11.50 -8.60 -4.87
C VAL A 307 10.75 -9.93 -5.01
N LEU A 308 9.44 -9.90 -4.77
CA LEU A 308 8.57 -11.06 -4.90
C LEU A 308 8.48 -11.56 -6.35
N LYS A 309 8.50 -12.86 -6.51
CA LYS A 309 8.28 -13.54 -7.79
C LYS A 309 7.53 -14.85 -7.60
N LEU A 310 6.87 -15.32 -8.67
CA LEU A 310 6.35 -16.69 -8.73
C LEU A 310 7.49 -17.68 -8.93
N VAL A 311 7.40 -18.84 -8.29
CA VAL A 311 8.40 -19.93 -8.50
C VAL A 311 8.24 -20.62 -9.85
N GLY A 312 7.11 -20.41 -10.56
CA GLY A 312 6.88 -20.91 -11.92
C GLY A 312 6.17 -22.27 -11.99
N ASN A 313 5.77 -22.82 -10.86
CA ASN A 313 5.04 -24.10 -10.76
C ASN A 313 3.58 -24.04 -11.27
N LYS A 314 2.99 -22.83 -11.37
CA LYS A 314 1.60 -22.60 -11.80
C LYS A 314 1.53 -21.63 -12.99
N PRO A 315 1.74 -22.07 -14.24
CA PRO A 315 1.66 -21.20 -15.42
C PRO A 315 0.28 -20.55 -15.59
N ALA A 316 -0.80 -21.27 -15.27
CA ALA A 316 -2.17 -20.75 -15.34
C ALA A 316 -2.40 -19.55 -14.40
N LEU A 317 -1.87 -19.61 -13.16
CA LEU A 317 -1.90 -18.50 -12.23
C LEU A 317 -1.20 -17.26 -12.81
N ARG A 318 0.02 -17.44 -13.33
CA ARG A 318 0.79 -16.37 -13.99
C ARG A 318 -0.01 -15.71 -15.11
N ASP A 319 -0.61 -16.51 -15.98
CA ASP A 319 -1.31 -16.01 -17.17
C ASP A 319 -2.64 -15.33 -16.78
N ALA A 320 -3.33 -15.82 -15.77
CA ALA A 320 -4.53 -15.19 -15.21
C ALA A 320 -4.20 -13.82 -14.57
N ILE A 321 -3.09 -13.72 -13.81
CA ILE A 321 -2.63 -12.45 -13.24
C ILE A 321 -2.32 -11.43 -14.35
N ARG A 322 -1.61 -11.85 -15.40
CA ARG A 322 -1.31 -11.01 -16.57
C ARG A 322 -2.58 -10.51 -17.26
N SER A 323 -3.56 -11.38 -17.44
CA SER A 323 -4.84 -11.03 -18.04
C SER A 323 -5.60 -10.02 -17.19
N TYR A 324 -5.60 -10.21 -15.87
CA TYR A 324 -6.19 -9.26 -14.91
C TYR A 324 -5.55 -7.87 -15.02
N PHE A 325 -4.21 -7.76 -15.05
CA PHE A 325 -3.58 -6.44 -15.20
C PHE A 325 -3.97 -5.76 -16.51
N ARG A 326 -4.06 -6.51 -17.61
CA ARG A 326 -4.48 -5.96 -18.92
C ARG A 326 -5.92 -5.47 -18.92
N SER A 327 -6.82 -6.17 -18.22
CA SER A 327 -8.23 -5.79 -18.14
C SER A 327 -8.49 -4.48 -17.36
N ARG A 328 -7.53 -3.99 -16.59
CA ARG A 328 -7.67 -2.76 -15.80
C ARG A 328 -7.80 -1.50 -16.66
N ASP A 329 -7.19 -1.47 -17.87
CA ASP A 329 -7.33 -0.41 -18.87
C ASP A 329 -7.21 1.01 -18.26
N GLU A 330 -6.07 1.26 -17.62
CA GLU A 330 -5.90 2.45 -16.76
C GLU A 330 -5.73 3.76 -17.54
N ASP A 331 -5.44 3.69 -18.85
CA ASP A 331 -5.39 4.88 -19.72
C ASP A 331 -6.77 5.25 -20.31
N SER A 332 -7.82 4.47 -20.00
CA SER A 332 -9.17 4.75 -20.50
C SER A 332 -9.73 6.04 -19.90
N LEU A 333 -10.28 6.89 -20.75
CA LEU A 333 -11.03 8.10 -20.38
C LEU A 333 -12.55 7.83 -20.26
N GLU A 334 -12.98 6.60 -20.47
CA GLU A 334 -14.39 6.24 -20.30
C GLU A 334 -14.79 6.31 -18.83
N SER A 335 -15.91 6.96 -18.54
CA SER A 335 -16.53 7.00 -17.22
C SER A 335 -18.02 6.74 -17.33
N ASN A 336 -18.54 5.92 -16.42
CA ASN A 336 -19.99 5.74 -16.26
C ASN A 336 -20.53 6.59 -15.09
N GLU A 337 -19.66 7.24 -14.36
CA GLU A 337 -20.01 8.11 -13.23
C GLU A 337 -20.14 9.55 -13.72
N LYS A 338 -21.11 10.28 -13.17
CA LYS A 338 -21.25 11.71 -13.43
C LYS A 338 -20.52 12.52 -12.37
N PRO A 339 -20.00 13.72 -12.73
CA PRO A 339 -19.46 14.63 -11.75
C PRO A 339 -20.47 14.94 -10.64
N LEU A 340 -19.97 15.15 -9.43
CA LEU A 340 -20.78 15.73 -8.34
C LEU A 340 -21.06 17.19 -8.69
N CYS A 341 -22.30 17.63 -8.45
CA CYS A 341 -22.74 19.01 -8.69
C CYS A 341 -22.13 19.98 -7.69
#